data_63c9fac1a7764cb35f6bfbd284536cbd
#
_entry.id   63c9fac1a7764cb35f6bfbd284536cbd
#
_cell.length_a   1.000
_cell.length_b   1.000
_cell.length_c   1.000
_cell.angle_alpha   90.00
_cell.angle_beta   90.00
_cell.angle_gamma   90.00
#
_symmetry.space_group_name_H-M   'P 1'
#
loop_
_entity.id
_entity.type
_entity.pdbx_description
1 polymer ?
#
loop_
_entity_poly.entity_id
_entity_poly.type
_entity_poly.pdbx_seq_one_letter_code
_entity_poly.pdbx_strand_id
1 'polypeptide(L)'
;MERALIRQEISKACKRLALTQQVVTMCELEATPRQEEFLYQVLSQELAYRERLRRERLLKRAAFPVRKTLDDYEWTALRLPAALPAEDVTSCNFVRMKRNLILYGPVGTGKTHLAIALGVAACEAGLETRFFTAASLATKLDEARRSGNLEKLLQSIDRAELVILDEWGYLPLEKEQAQLLFQLISSCYERRSLIITTNLSLIHI
;
A
#
# COMPACT_ATOMS: atom_id res chain seq x y z
N MET A 1 1.11 -1.75 -35.20
CA MET A 1 2.26 -2.16 -34.36
C MET A 1 3.10 -3.16 -35.15
N GLU A 2 4.42 -3.10 -35.04
CA GLU A 2 5.30 -4.04 -35.76
C GLU A 2 5.08 -5.46 -35.23
N ARG A 3 4.97 -6.49 -36.08
CA ARG A 3 4.66 -7.87 -35.69
C ARG A 3 5.60 -8.41 -34.61
N ALA A 4 6.90 -8.06 -34.72
CA ALA A 4 7.89 -8.45 -33.71
C ALA A 4 7.58 -7.90 -32.33
N LEU A 5 7.07 -6.67 -32.23
CA LEU A 5 6.67 -6.04 -30.97
C LEU A 5 5.45 -6.74 -30.37
N ILE A 6 4.45 -7.09 -31.20
CA ILE A 6 3.26 -7.83 -30.74
C ILE A 6 3.67 -9.18 -30.12
N ARG A 7 4.55 -9.94 -30.76
CA ARG A 7 5.06 -11.23 -30.23
C ARG A 7 5.80 -11.05 -28.91
N GLN A 8 6.60 -10.00 -28.78
CA GLN A 8 7.29 -9.69 -27.53
C GLN A 8 6.30 -9.38 -26.39
N GLU A 9 5.26 -8.60 -26.68
CA GLU A 9 4.23 -8.28 -25.68
C GLU A 9 3.38 -9.51 -25.32
N ILE A 10 3.05 -10.40 -26.27
CA ILE A 10 2.41 -11.68 -26.00
C ILE A 10 3.27 -12.51 -25.03
N SER A 11 4.58 -12.63 -25.31
CA SER A 11 5.51 -13.38 -24.45
C SER A 11 5.56 -12.80 -23.01
N LYS A 12 5.62 -11.48 -22.87
CA LYS A 12 5.56 -10.80 -21.56
C LYS A 12 4.22 -11.07 -20.85
N ALA A 13 3.12 -10.96 -21.59
CA ALA A 13 1.79 -11.21 -21.04
C ALA A 13 1.62 -12.66 -20.58
N CYS A 14 2.06 -13.63 -21.35
CA CYS A 14 2.05 -15.04 -20.98
C CYS A 14 2.82 -15.30 -19.68
N LYS A 15 4.04 -14.74 -19.53
CA LYS A 15 4.83 -14.85 -18.29
C LYS A 15 4.08 -14.26 -17.09
N ARG A 16 3.48 -13.07 -17.22
CA ARG A 16 2.72 -12.42 -16.14
C ARG A 16 1.45 -13.18 -15.76
N LEU A 17 0.83 -13.88 -16.73
CA LEU A 17 -0.35 -14.72 -16.53
C LEU A 17 -0.01 -16.14 -16.05
N ALA A 18 1.28 -16.46 -15.92
CA ALA A 18 1.78 -17.79 -15.60
C ALA A 18 1.35 -18.87 -16.61
N LEU A 19 1.21 -18.49 -17.89
CA LEU A 19 0.98 -19.42 -18.98
C LEU A 19 2.29 -20.13 -19.37
N THR A 20 2.17 -21.34 -19.89
CA THR A 20 3.32 -22.13 -20.31
C THR A 20 3.98 -21.53 -21.56
N GLN A 21 5.28 -21.79 -21.74
CA GLN A 21 6.02 -21.38 -22.93
C GLN A 21 5.41 -21.96 -24.23
N GLN A 22 4.69 -23.06 -24.13
CA GLN A 22 4.02 -23.70 -25.26
C GLN A 22 3.03 -22.76 -25.97
N VAL A 23 2.34 -21.87 -25.22
CA VAL A 23 1.43 -20.87 -25.80
C VAL A 23 2.19 -19.91 -26.70
N VAL A 24 3.36 -19.45 -26.28
CA VAL A 24 4.21 -18.55 -27.05
C VAL A 24 4.74 -19.24 -28.30
N THR A 25 5.27 -20.46 -28.16
CA THR A 25 5.81 -21.25 -29.27
C THR A 25 4.73 -21.56 -30.32
N MET A 26 3.54 -21.95 -29.90
CA MET A 26 2.41 -22.23 -30.80
C MET A 26 1.99 -20.94 -31.55
N CYS A 27 1.95 -19.80 -30.85
CA CYS A 27 1.65 -18.51 -31.46
C CYS A 27 2.70 -18.13 -32.52
N GLU A 28 4.00 -18.33 -32.24
CA GLU A 28 5.09 -18.00 -33.17
C GLU A 28 5.10 -18.87 -34.44
N LEU A 29 4.75 -20.16 -34.31
CA LEU A 29 4.83 -21.11 -35.41
C LEU A 29 3.56 -21.15 -36.26
N GLU A 30 2.38 -21.00 -35.69
CA GLU A 30 1.10 -21.30 -36.34
C GLU A 30 0.19 -20.07 -36.52
N ALA A 31 0.39 -18.98 -35.73
CA ALA A 31 -0.54 -17.86 -35.75
C ALA A 31 -0.30 -16.93 -36.95
N THR A 32 -1.39 -16.52 -37.58
CA THR A 32 -1.40 -15.41 -38.53
C THR A 32 -1.25 -14.06 -37.78
N PRO A 33 -0.83 -12.96 -38.46
CA PRO A 33 -0.73 -11.65 -37.84
C PRO A 33 -2.02 -11.17 -37.18
N ARG A 34 -3.19 -11.48 -37.72
CA ARG A 34 -4.50 -11.14 -37.13
C ARG A 34 -4.78 -11.93 -35.86
N GLN A 35 -4.36 -13.20 -35.82
CA GLN A 35 -4.52 -14.04 -34.63
C GLN A 35 -3.56 -13.61 -33.50
N GLU A 36 -2.32 -13.21 -33.85
CA GLU A 36 -1.37 -12.65 -32.88
C GLU A 36 -1.93 -11.35 -32.25
N GLU A 37 -2.50 -10.47 -33.08
CA GLU A 37 -3.10 -9.22 -32.61
C GLU A 37 -4.32 -9.48 -31.69
N PHE A 38 -5.18 -10.39 -32.08
CA PHE A 38 -6.34 -10.80 -31.24
C PHE A 38 -5.88 -11.42 -29.91
N LEU A 39 -4.90 -12.32 -29.95
CA LEU A 39 -4.35 -12.92 -28.73
C LEU A 39 -3.73 -11.85 -27.80
N TYR A 40 -2.97 -10.92 -28.36
CA TYR A 40 -2.43 -9.79 -27.60
C TYR A 40 -3.54 -8.98 -26.90
N GLN A 41 -4.62 -8.66 -27.61
CA GLN A 41 -5.76 -7.94 -27.05
C GLN A 41 -6.40 -8.71 -25.88
N VAL A 42 -6.66 -10.02 -26.06
CA VAL A 42 -7.24 -10.88 -25.03
C VAL A 42 -6.35 -10.94 -23.78
N LEU A 43 -5.04 -11.19 -23.97
CA LEU A 43 -4.10 -11.28 -22.84
C LEU A 43 -3.95 -9.94 -22.13
N SER A 44 -3.96 -8.84 -22.86
CA SER A 44 -3.88 -7.48 -22.30
C SER A 44 -5.11 -7.13 -21.47
N GLN A 45 -6.31 -7.50 -21.94
CA GLN A 45 -7.55 -7.32 -21.18
C GLN A 45 -7.56 -8.15 -19.90
N GLU A 46 -7.12 -9.41 -19.97
CA GLU A 46 -7.03 -10.27 -18.78
C GLU A 46 -6.05 -9.72 -17.75
N LEU A 47 -4.88 -9.22 -18.19
CA LEU A 47 -3.93 -8.58 -17.30
C LEU A 47 -4.52 -7.34 -16.62
N ALA A 48 -5.17 -6.47 -17.38
CA ALA A 48 -5.83 -5.28 -16.85
C ALA A 48 -6.93 -5.64 -15.84
N TYR A 49 -7.71 -6.68 -16.13
CA TYR A 49 -8.74 -7.19 -15.23
C TYR A 49 -8.15 -7.72 -13.91
N ARG A 50 -7.09 -8.54 -13.97
CA ARG A 50 -6.39 -9.06 -12.77
C ARG A 50 -5.77 -7.95 -11.95
N GLU A 51 -5.19 -6.94 -12.58
CA GLU A 51 -4.63 -5.78 -11.88
C GLU A 51 -5.72 -4.99 -11.15
N ARG A 52 -6.88 -4.76 -11.80
CA ARG A 52 -8.02 -4.12 -11.15
C ARG A 52 -8.49 -4.90 -9.93
N LEU A 53 -8.70 -6.22 -10.06
CA LEU A 53 -9.10 -7.07 -8.95
C LEU A 53 -8.06 -7.09 -7.81
N ARG A 54 -6.77 -7.02 -8.16
CA ARG A 54 -5.70 -6.92 -7.16
C ARG A 54 -5.81 -5.61 -6.38
N ARG A 55 -5.97 -4.48 -7.06
CA ARG A 55 -6.14 -3.16 -6.42
C ARG A 55 -7.37 -3.11 -5.52
N GLU A 56 -8.50 -3.62 -5.98
CA GLU A 56 -9.72 -3.71 -5.18
C GLU A 56 -9.52 -4.54 -3.91
N ARG A 57 -8.81 -5.67 -4.01
CA ARG A 57 -8.46 -6.50 -2.84
C ARG A 57 -7.53 -5.78 -1.88
N LEU A 58 -6.53 -5.05 -2.38
CA LEU A 58 -5.63 -4.25 -1.54
C LEU A 58 -6.40 -3.16 -0.79
N LEU A 59 -7.26 -2.40 -1.48
CA LEU A 59 -8.10 -1.37 -0.87
C LEU A 59 -9.03 -1.96 0.21
N LYS A 60 -9.67 -3.09 -0.05
CA LYS A 60 -10.51 -3.77 0.93
C LYS A 60 -9.72 -4.25 2.15
N ARG A 61 -8.51 -4.78 1.95
CA ARG A 61 -7.64 -5.26 3.03
C ARG A 61 -7.04 -4.13 3.86
N ALA A 62 -6.81 -2.97 3.26
CA ALA A 62 -6.29 -1.79 3.95
C ALA A 62 -7.23 -1.33 5.06
N ALA A 63 -8.54 -1.56 4.93
CA ALA A 63 -9.57 -1.25 5.92
C ALA A 63 -9.65 0.25 6.28
N PHE A 64 -9.56 1.11 5.26
CA PHE A 64 -9.77 2.55 5.45
C PHE A 64 -11.19 2.84 5.93
N PRO A 65 -11.38 3.75 6.91
CA PRO A 65 -12.73 4.13 7.39
C PRO A 65 -13.54 4.87 6.32
N VAL A 66 -12.85 5.58 5.43
CA VAL A 66 -13.44 6.35 4.33
C VAL A 66 -12.42 6.39 3.18
N ARG A 67 -12.88 6.45 1.94
CA ARG A 67 -11.99 6.65 0.80
C ARG A 67 -11.70 8.14 0.64
N LYS A 68 -10.42 8.50 0.54
CA LYS A 68 -9.91 9.84 0.26
C LYS A 68 -8.90 9.75 -0.88
N THR A 69 -8.81 10.80 -1.68
CA THR A 69 -7.86 10.90 -2.80
C THR A 69 -6.90 12.07 -2.60
N LEU A 70 -5.78 12.05 -3.30
CA LEU A 70 -4.83 13.16 -3.27
C LEU A 70 -5.34 14.38 -4.05
N ASP A 71 -6.28 14.17 -4.99
CA ASP A 71 -6.90 15.24 -5.78
C ASP A 71 -7.79 16.14 -4.90
N ASP A 72 -8.38 15.56 -3.86
CA ASP A 72 -9.25 16.27 -2.91
C ASP A 72 -8.46 16.93 -1.77
N TYR A 73 -7.11 16.85 -1.78
CA TYR A 73 -6.28 17.34 -0.68
C TYR A 73 -5.75 18.75 -0.95
N GLU A 74 -5.92 19.64 0.01
CA GLU A 74 -5.41 21.00 -0.04
C GLU A 74 -3.94 21.06 0.42
N TRP A 75 -3.00 21.16 -0.54
CA TRP A 75 -1.55 21.11 -0.30
C TRP A 75 -0.95 22.37 0.32
N THR A 76 -1.69 23.48 0.30
CA THR A 76 -1.19 24.81 0.73
C THR A 76 -0.76 24.87 2.18
N ALA A 77 -1.39 24.08 3.05
CA ALA A 77 -1.08 24.00 4.48
C ALA A 77 0.01 23.00 4.83
N LEU A 78 0.44 22.16 3.88
CA LEU A 78 1.44 21.12 4.13
C LEU A 78 2.86 21.68 4.00
N ARG A 79 3.68 21.49 5.04
CA ARG A 79 5.12 21.79 5.00
C ARG A 79 5.88 20.48 4.94
N LEU A 80 6.56 20.26 3.82
CA LEU A 80 7.44 19.09 3.65
C LEU A 80 8.90 19.49 3.97
N PRO A 81 9.67 18.59 4.60
CA PRO A 81 11.11 18.76 4.75
C PRO A 81 11.80 18.85 3.39
N ALA A 82 12.86 19.64 3.27
CA ALA A 82 13.63 19.76 2.02
C ALA A 82 14.16 18.39 1.50
N ALA A 83 14.41 17.45 2.40
CA ALA A 83 14.87 16.09 2.06
C ALA A 83 13.77 15.16 1.52
N LEU A 84 12.50 15.62 1.47
CA LEU A 84 11.36 14.83 0.99
C LEU A 84 10.57 15.61 -0.05
N PRO A 85 10.89 15.48 -1.35
CA PRO A 85 10.15 16.13 -2.42
C PRO A 85 8.66 15.70 -2.42
N ALA A 86 7.77 16.62 -2.75
CA ALA A 86 6.34 16.33 -2.84
C ALA A 86 6.03 15.19 -3.83
N GLU A 87 6.81 15.07 -4.90
CA GLU A 87 6.69 14.01 -5.90
C GLU A 87 6.97 12.62 -5.29
N ASP A 88 7.96 12.48 -4.42
CA ASP A 88 8.25 11.23 -3.71
C ASP A 88 7.11 10.82 -2.76
N VAL A 89 6.40 11.80 -2.20
CA VAL A 89 5.24 11.56 -1.35
C VAL A 89 4.04 11.11 -2.20
N THR A 90 3.70 11.86 -3.25
CA THR A 90 2.53 11.61 -4.09
C THR A 90 2.65 10.33 -4.92
N SER A 91 3.85 10.00 -5.41
CA SER A 91 4.13 8.75 -6.13
C SER A 91 4.29 7.53 -5.21
N CYS A 92 4.18 7.71 -3.90
CA CYS A 92 4.45 6.67 -2.90
C CYS A 92 5.87 6.07 -2.98
N ASN A 93 6.84 6.82 -3.55
CA ASN A 93 8.23 6.36 -3.65
C ASN A 93 8.86 6.18 -2.26
N PHE A 94 8.47 7.00 -1.27
CA PHE A 94 8.90 6.85 0.12
C PHE A 94 8.61 5.43 0.68
N VAL A 95 7.53 4.77 0.24
CA VAL A 95 7.20 3.39 0.66
C VAL A 95 8.22 2.40 0.09
N ARG A 96 8.58 2.54 -1.19
CA ARG A 96 9.62 1.70 -1.81
C ARG A 96 10.99 1.90 -1.17
N MET A 97 11.26 3.13 -0.74
CA MET A 97 12.50 3.50 -0.02
C MET A 97 12.44 3.17 1.48
N LYS A 98 11.33 2.59 1.98
CA LYS A 98 11.11 2.25 3.39
C LYS A 98 11.32 3.44 4.34
N ARG A 99 10.92 4.63 3.90
CA ARG A 99 10.93 5.85 4.72
C ARG A 99 9.62 6.00 5.48
N ASN A 100 9.71 6.52 6.68
CA ASN A 100 8.56 6.79 7.53
C ASN A 100 8.12 8.25 7.41
N LEU A 101 6.81 8.51 7.53
CA LEU A 101 6.24 9.84 7.58
C LEU A 101 5.54 10.06 8.92
N ILE A 102 5.81 11.19 9.55
CA ILE A 102 5.06 11.66 10.73
C ILE A 102 4.32 12.93 10.33
N LEU A 103 3.00 12.83 10.30
CA LEU A 103 2.10 13.96 10.02
C LEU A 103 1.66 14.54 11.36
N TYR A 104 2.16 15.70 11.71
CA TYR A 104 1.85 16.37 12.97
C TYR A 104 1.26 17.76 12.76
N GLY A 105 0.51 18.24 13.73
CA GLY A 105 -0.10 19.56 13.69
C GLY A 105 -1.47 19.60 14.38
N PRO A 106 -2.12 20.78 14.44
CA PRO A 106 -3.41 20.95 15.10
C PRO A 106 -4.51 20.05 14.57
N VAL A 107 -5.56 19.87 15.35
CA VAL A 107 -6.78 19.16 14.91
C VAL A 107 -7.39 19.89 13.71
N GLY A 108 -7.97 19.14 12.76
CA GLY A 108 -8.65 19.72 11.59
C GLY A 108 -7.72 20.09 10.42
N THR A 109 -6.41 19.92 10.51
CA THR A 109 -5.44 20.26 9.43
C THR A 109 -5.30 19.22 8.32
N GLY A 110 -6.18 18.22 8.25
CA GLY A 110 -6.20 17.25 7.15
C GLY A 110 -5.18 16.11 7.26
N LYS A 111 -4.51 15.88 8.40
CA LYS A 111 -3.52 14.80 8.58
C LYS A 111 -4.06 13.41 8.26
N THR A 112 -5.19 13.05 8.84
CA THR A 112 -5.89 11.78 8.59
C THR A 112 -6.32 11.67 7.12
N HIS A 113 -6.81 12.78 6.53
CA HIS A 113 -7.15 12.82 5.10
C HIS A 113 -5.91 12.46 4.25
N LEU A 114 -4.80 13.16 4.47
CA LEU A 114 -3.55 12.89 3.73
C LEU A 114 -3.05 11.46 3.94
N ALA A 115 -3.05 10.97 5.17
CA ALA A 115 -2.63 9.59 5.48
C ALA A 115 -3.47 8.55 4.72
N ILE A 116 -4.80 8.71 4.70
CA ILE A 116 -5.71 7.82 3.95
C ILE A 116 -5.49 7.98 2.45
N ALA A 117 -5.39 9.20 1.93
CA ALA A 117 -5.16 9.45 0.50
C ALA A 117 -3.86 8.83 -0.01
N LEU A 118 -2.76 8.95 0.76
CA LEU A 118 -1.49 8.28 0.48
C LEU A 118 -1.63 6.75 0.53
N GLY A 119 -2.38 6.23 1.51
CA GLY A 119 -2.65 4.79 1.60
C GLY A 119 -3.46 4.25 0.42
N VAL A 120 -4.45 5.01 -0.06
CA VAL A 120 -5.22 4.68 -1.27
C VAL A 120 -4.31 4.70 -2.49
N ALA A 121 -3.49 5.75 -2.67
CA ALA A 121 -2.53 5.84 -3.76
C ALA A 121 -1.52 4.68 -3.74
N ALA A 122 -1.04 4.28 -2.55
CA ALA A 122 -0.17 3.11 -2.38
C ALA A 122 -0.85 1.81 -2.84
N CYS A 123 -2.12 1.57 -2.46
CA CYS A 123 -2.91 0.43 -2.92
C CYS A 123 -3.10 0.44 -4.45
N GLU A 124 -3.35 1.61 -5.04
CA GLU A 124 -3.48 1.80 -6.49
C GLU A 124 -2.15 1.55 -7.22
N ALA A 125 -1.02 1.86 -6.58
CA ALA A 125 0.32 1.50 -7.03
C ALA A 125 0.68 0.02 -6.80
N GLY A 126 -0.24 -0.80 -6.23
CA GLY A 126 -0.07 -2.23 -5.99
C GLY A 126 0.66 -2.58 -4.69
N LEU A 127 0.87 -1.60 -3.79
CA LEU A 127 1.52 -1.78 -2.50
C LEU A 127 0.51 -2.23 -1.43
N GLU A 128 0.83 -3.29 -0.68
CA GLU A 128 -0.06 -3.75 0.40
C GLU A 128 -0.01 -2.76 1.57
N THR A 129 -1.18 -2.19 1.87
CA THR A 129 -1.34 -1.16 2.91
C THR A 129 -2.29 -1.63 3.99
N ARG A 130 -2.04 -1.22 5.24
CA ARG A 130 -2.92 -1.46 6.38
C ARG A 130 -3.15 -0.15 7.14
N PHE A 131 -4.40 0.12 7.47
CA PHE A 131 -4.80 1.28 8.25
C PHE A 131 -5.34 0.86 9.61
N PHE A 132 -4.90 1.56 10.65
CA PHE A 132 -5.39 1.41 12.02
C PHE A 132 -5.38 2.78 12.70
N THR A 133 -6.31 2.99 13.63
CA THR A 133 -6.06 3.96 14.69
C THR A 133 -5.13 3.32 15.73
N ALA A 134 -4.29 4.11 16.40
CA ALA A 134 -3.37 3.60 17.41
C ALA A 134 -4.13 2.84 18.52
N ALA A 135 -5.26 3.37 18.97
CA ALA A 135 -6.11 2.73 19.98
C ALA A 135 -6.68 1.39 19.47
N SER A 136 -7.23 1.34 18.24
CA SER A 136 -7.81 0.11 17.69
C SER A 136 -6.76 -0.99 17.49
N LEU A 137 -5.54 -0.63 17.09
CA LEU A 137 -4.46 -1.60 16.94
C LEU A 137 -3.98 -2.11 18.30
N ALA A 138 -3.83 -1.24 19.30
CA ALA A 138 -3.45 -1.63 20.65
C ALA A 138 -4.44 -2.63 21.24
N THR A 139 -5.75 -2.38 21.11
CA THR A 139 -6.79 -3.31 21.53
C THR A 139 -6.71 -4.65 20.81
N LYS A 140 -6.57 -4.64 19.47
CA LYS A 140 -6.44 -5.88 18.68
C LYS A 140 -5.21 -6.69 19.04
N LEU A 141 -4.08 -6.05 19.33
CA LEU A 141 -2.85 -6.73 19.76
C LEU A 141 -3.04 -7.40 21.13
N ASP A 142 -3.69 -6.71 22.07
CA ASP A 142 -3.95 -7.25 23.40
C ASP A 142 -4.95 -8.42 23.34
N GLU A 143 -6.05 -8.29 22.60
CA GLU A 143 -7.01 -9.37 22.36
C GLU A 143 -6.34 -10.58 21.69
N ALA A 144 -5.51 -10.36 20.70
CA ALA A 144 -4.77 -11.43 20.01
C ALA A 144 -3.76 -12.11 20.94
N ARG A 145 -3.11 -11.36 21.85
CA ARG A 145 -2.24 -11.91 22.89
C ARG A 145 -3.03 -12.82 23.84
N ARG A 146 -4.16 -12.33 24.36
CA ARG A 146 -5.02 -13.07 25.30
C ARG A 146 -5.59 -14.35 24.68
N SER A 147 -5.87 -14.33 23.38
CA SER A 147 -6.41 -15.48 22.64
C SER A 147 -5.35 -16.39 22.02
N GLY A 148 -4.05 -16.13 22.24
CA GLY A 148 -2.96 -16.92 21.66
C GLY A 148 -2.77 -16.75 20.14
N ASN A 149 -3.35 -15.71 19.54
CA ASN A 149 -3.32 -15.43 18.11
C ASN A 149 -2.39 -14.28 17.69
N LEU A 150 -1.57 -13.79 18.62
CA LEU A 150 -0.71 -12.62 18.41
C LEU A 150 0.21 -12.80 17.19
N GLU A 151 0.85 -13.96 17.07
CA GLU A 151 1.76 -14.24 15.96
C GLU A 151 1.05 -14.18 14.59
N LYS A 152 -0.18 -14.72 14.49
CA LYS A 152 -0.98 -14.66 13.27
C LYS A 152 -1.33 -13.21 12.88
N LEU A 153 -1.67 -12.38 13.89
CA LEU A 153 -1.96 -10.98 13.67
C LEU A 153 -0.70 -10.24 13.18
N LEU A 154 0.43 -10.42 13.86
CA LEU A 154 1.71 -9.83 13.46
C LEU A 154 2.11 -10.25 12.05
N GLN A 155 2.03 -11.53 11.70
CA GLN A 155 2.29 -12.03 10.34
C GLN A 155 1.35 -11.40 9.31
N SER A 156 0.09 -11.14 9.66
CA SER A 156 -0.86 -10.46 8.75
C SER A 156 -0.48 -9.01 8.48
N ILE A 157 0.08 -8.32 9.49
CA ILE A 157 0.57 -6.94 9.37
C ILE A 157 1.93 -6.92 8.67
N ASP A 158 2.74 -7.94 8.89
CA ASP A 158 4.07 -8.09 8.30
C ASP A 158 4.08 -8.18 6.77
N ARG A 159 2.96 -8.51 6.15
CA ARG A 159 2.80 -8.51 4.69
C ARG A 159 2.64 -7.10 4.11
N ALA A 160 2.26 -6.14 4.95
CA ALA A 160 2.07 -4.77 4.49
C ALA A 160 3.41 -4.08 4.22
N GLU A 161 3.49 -3.37 3.10
CA GLU A 161 4.61 -2.50 2.75
C GLU A 161 4.44 -1.11 3.38
N LEU A 162 3.17 -0.72 3.65
CA LEU A 162 2.80 0.51 4.33
C LEU A 162 1.82 0.23 5.47
N VAL A 163 2.15 0.69 6.67
CA VAL A 163 1.23 0.69 7.81
C VAL A 163 0.92 2.14 8.21
N ILE A 164 -0.36 2.45 8.35
CA ILE A 164 -0.84 3.76 8.78
C ILE A 164 -1.36 3.63 10.20
N LEU A 165 -0.80 4.45 11.09
CA LEU A 165 -1.21 4.57 12.49
C LEU A 165 -1.78 5.97 12.71
N ASP A 166 -3.09 6.06 12.67
CA ASP A 166 -3.81 7.33 12.87
C ASP A 166 -4.08 7.60 14.36
N GLU A 167 -4.18 8.86 14.71
CA GLU A 167 -4.51 9.33 16.07
C GLU A 167 -3.49 8.89 17.14
N TRP A 168 -2.21 8.91 16.83
CA TRP A 168 -1.17 8.57 17.80
C TRP A 168 -1.14 9.57 18.97
N GLY A 169 -1.18 9.02 20.21
CA GLY A 169 -1.11 9.84 21.42
C GLY A 169 -2.43 10.51 21.84
N TYR A 170 -3.56 10.17 21.21
CA TYR A 170 -4.85 10.74 21.53
C TYR A 170 -5.47 10.18 22.82
N LEU A 171 -5.25 8.90 23.09
CA LEU A 171 -5.74 8.21 24.27
C LEU A 171 -4.59 7.58 25.05
N PRO A 172 -4.65 7.59 26.38
CA PRO A 172 -3.70 6.85 27.18
C PRO A 172 -3.87 5.35 26.91
N LEU A 173 -2.75 4.69 26.63
CA LEU A 173 -2.68 3.24 26.47
C LEU A 173 -2.26 2.59 27.79
N GLU A 174 -2.79 1.41 28.08
CA GLU A 174 -2.27 0.58 29.16
C GLU A 174 -0.83 0.17 28.84
N LYS A 175 -0.03 -0.04 29.90
CA LYS A 175 1.42 -0.34 29.77
C LYS A 175 1.70 -1.50 28.81
N GLU A 176 0.91 -2.55 28.90
CA GLU A 176 1.06 -3.77 28.07
C GLU A 176 0.68 -3.51 26.62
N GLN A 177 -0.38 -2.75 26.38
CA GLN A 177 -0.79 -2.32 25.05
C GLN A 177 0.27 -1.44 24.39
N ALA A 178 0.84 -0.50 25.16
CA ALA A 178 1.92 0.36 24.67
C ALA A 178 3.16 -0.45 24.32
N GLN A 179 3.53 -1.46 25.10
CA GLN A 179 4.65 -2.35 24.81
C GLN A 179 4.46 -3.14 23.50
N LEU A 180 3.28 -3.74 23.31
CA LEU A 180 2.97 -4.49 22.08
C LEU A 180 3.00 -3.59 20.84
N LEU A 181 2.45 -2.38 20.96
CA LEU A 181 2.45 -1.41 19.88
C LEU A 181 3.87 -0.93 19.55
N PHE A 182 4.70 -0.68 20.56
CA PHE A 182 6.10 -0.31 20.38
C PHE A 182 6.90 -1.45 19.75
N GLN A 183 6.68 -2.70 20.13
CA GLN A 183 7.32 -3.86 19.49
C GLN A 183 6.96 -3.93 17.99
N LEU A 184 5.68 -3.71 17.65
CA LEU A 184 5.26 -3.68 16.25
C LEU A 184 5.96 -2.57 15.48
N ILE A 185 5.99 -1.33 16.01
CA ILE A 185 6.65 -0.20 15.36
C ILE A 185 8.14 -0.48 15.16
N SER A 186 8.80 -1.00 16.19
CA SER A 186 10.22 -1.38 16.11
C SER A 186 10.47 -2.45 15.06
N SER A 187 9.55 -3.42 14.89
CA SER A 187 9.65 -4.44 13.86
C SER A 187 9.47 -3.91 12.43
N CYS A 188 8.87 -2.72 12.29
CA CYS A 188 8.71 -2.06 10.99
C CYS A 188 9.99 -1.38 10.50
N TYR A 189 10.93 -1.08 11.40
CA TYR A 189 12.15 -0.34 11.06
C TYR A 189 12.92 -1.02 9.91
N GLU A 190 13.29 -0.25 8.89
CA GLU A 190 13.97 -0.68 7.65
C GLU A 190 13.29 -1.80 6.83
N ARG A 191 12.16 -2.33 7.31
CA ARG A 191 11.43 -3.41 6.65
C ARG A 191 10.23 -2.92 5.87
N ARG A 192 9.55 -1.89 6.37
CA ARG A 192 8.34 -1.30 5.78
C ARG A 192 8.23 0.17 6.15
N SER A 193 7.34 0.89 5.51
CA SER A 193 7.07 2.28 5.83
C SER A 193 5.91 2.42 6.81
N LEU A 194 6.02 3.43 7.67
CA LEU A 194 4.97 3.86 8.57
C LEU A 194 4.52 5.27 8.19
N ILE A 195 3.22 5.52 8.25
CA ILE A 195 2.65 6.86 8.36
C ILE A 195 2.03 6.95 9.75
N ILE A 196 2.47 7.92 10.54
CA ILE A 196 1.90 8.18 11.85
C ILE A 196 1.27 9.57 11.83
N THR A 197 -0.01 9.69 12.24
CA THR A 197 -0.61 11.01 12.44
C THR A 197 -0.73 11.30 13.93
N THR A 198 -0.43 12.53 14.30
CA THR A 198 -0.50 12.98 15.68
C THR A 198 -0.80 14.47 15.76
N ASN A 199 -1.46 14.91 16.80
CA ASN A 199 -1.62 16.31 17.18
C ASN A 199 -0.67 16.73 18.32
N LEU A 200 0.14 15.80 18.82
CA LEU A 200 1.21 16.14 19.76
C LEU A 200 2.29 16.94 19.06
N SER A 201 2.85 17.93 19.75
CA SER A 201 4.07 18.58 19.32
C SER A 201 5.23 17.60 19.41
N LEU A 202 6.11 17.56 18.39
CA LEU A 202 7.32 16.72 18.41
C LEU A 202 8.28 17.04 19.56
N ILE A 203 8.05 18.15 20.29
CA ILE A 203 8.81 18.54 21.49
C ILE A 203 8.45 17.64 22.70
N HIS A 204 7.35 16.91 22.62
CA HIS A 204 6.82 16.05 23.71
C HIS A 204 6.92 14.55 23.42
N ILE A 205 7.68 14.16 22.38
CA ILE A 205 7.90 12.75 22.03
C ILE A 205 9.29 12.31 22.47
#